data_2225b5f10ac1b69c2ecc22203769f3fd
#
_entry.id   2225b5f10ac1b69c2ecc22203769f3fd
#
_cell.length_a   1.000
_cell.length_b   1.000
_cell.length_c   1.000
_cell.angle_alpha   90.00
_cell.angle_beta   90.00
_cell.angle_gamma   90.00
#
_symmetry.space_group_name_H-M   'P 1'
#
loop_
_entity.id
_entity.type
_entity.pdbx_description
1 polymer ?
#
loop_
_entity_poly.entity_id
_entity_poly.type
_entity_poly.pdbx_seq_one_letter_code
_entity_poly.pdbx_strand_id
1 'polypeptide(L)'
;TYIPHCSDLPITDDMDYVYICENNTIYGTKYHTLPNTKGKLLIADQSSCFLSEPVDVTKYGMIYAGVQKNVGPAGTVIAIIRDDLITDDVLPGTPTMLKYKTQADNDSLYNTPPCYGIYICGKVFKWLLKTGGLEERKKINEAKAKILYDFLDQSKMFKGTVEKESRSIMNVPFVTGDKDLDAKFVAEA
;
A
#
# COMPACT_ATOMS: atom_id res chain seq x y z
N THR A 1 -10.63 8.59 -12.69
CA THR A 1 -10.57 8.07 -11.30
C THR A 1 -9.75 9.04 -10.44
N TYR A 2 -10.15 9.29 -9.22
CA TYR A 2 -9.49 10.20 -8.31
C TYR A 2 -9.67 9.74 -6.86
N ILE A 3 -8.83 10.28 -5.97
CA ILE A 3 -9.00 10.19 -4.52
C ILE A 3 -9.73 11.46 -4.05
N PRO A 4 -10.78 11.36 -3.22
CA PRO A 4 -11.46 12.52 -2.65
C PRO A 4 -10.47 13.39 -1.88
N HIS A 5 -10.73 14.71 -1.84
CA HIS A 5 -9.89 15.61 -1.06
C HIS A 5 -9.84 15.16 0.40
N CYS A 6 -8.64 15.12 0.98
CA CYS A 6 -8.42 14.48 2.29
C CYS A 6 -9.16 15.16 3.47
N SER A 7 -9.60 16.40 3.31
CA SER A 7 -10.45 17.10 4.28
C SER A 7 -11.94 16.78 4.17
N ASP A 8 -12.39 16.18 3.06
CA ASP A 8 -13.80 16.03 2.70
C ASP A 8 -14.36 14.65 3.04
N LEU A 9 -13.59 13.82 3.73
CA LEU A 9 -14.04 12.49 4.13
C LEU A 9 -15.17 12.61 5.18
N PRO A 10 -16.27 11.85 5.02
CA PRO A 10 -17.45 11.91 5.90
C PRO A 10 -17.21 11.17 7.22
N ILE A 11 -16.19 11.62 7.98
CA ILE A 11 -15.83 11.02 9.26
C ILE A 11 -16.73 11.59 10.36
N THR A 12 -17.41 10.72 11.09
CA THR A 12 -18.32 11.00 12.20
C THR A 12 -17.77 10.52 13.53
N ASP A 13 -18.33 11.02 14.64
CA ASP A 13 -17.83 10.72 15.99
C ASP A 13 -18.04 9.27 16.42
N ASP A 14 -19.00 8.58 15.86
CA ASP A 14 -19.33 7.17 16.13
C ASP A 14 -18.42 6.17 15.41
N MET A 15 -17.51 6.62 14.55
CA MET A 15 -16.51 5.76 13.92
C MET A 15 -15.36 5.46 14.87
N ASP A 16 -14.90 4.20 14.92
CA ASP A 16 -13.76 3.77 15.74
C ASP A 16 -12.43 4.09 15.07
N TYR A 17 -12.34 3.96 13.75
CA TYR A 17 -11.13 4.19 12.96
C TYR A 17 -11.45 4.62 11.52
N VAL A 18 -10.44 5.11 10.84
CA VAL A 18 -10.44 5.37 9.39
C VAL A 18 -9.55 4.34 8.71
N TYR A 19 -10.10 3.64 7.74
CA TYR A 19 -9.36 2.68 6.92
C TYR A 19 -9.13 3.23 5.51
N ILE A 20 -7.90 3.10 5.01
CA ILE A 20 -7.57 3.41 3.62
C ILE A 20 -6.79 2.28 2.96
N CYS A 21 -7.04 2.05 1.67
CA CYS A 21 -6.09 1.41 0.78
C CYS A 21 -5.21 2.52 0.21
N GLU A 22 -3.99 2.68 0.75
CA GLU A 22 -3.16 3.85 0.47
C GLU A 22 -2.73 3.94 -0.99
N ASN A 23 -2.53 2.80 -1.64
CA ASN A 23 -2.33 2.71 -3.08
C ASN A 23 -3.26 1.65 -3.68
N ASN A 24 -4.21 2.07 -4.49
CA ASN A 24 -5.11 1.15 -5.16
C ASN A 24 -4.48 0.63 -6.46
N THR A 25 -4.13 -0.65 -6.47
CA THR A 25 -3.42 -1.31 -7.58
C THR A 25 -4.21 -1.25 -8.89
N ILE A 26 -5.53 -1.50 -8.83
CA ILE A 26 -6.38 -1.64 -10.01
C ILE A 26 -6.67 -0.27 -10.63
N TYR A 27 -7.02 0.70 -9.78
CA TYR A 27 -7.36 2.04 -10.26
C TYR A 27 -6.16 2.95 -10.42
N GLY A 28 -4.98 2.56 -9.96
CA GLY A 28 -3.74 3.35 -10.07
C GLY A 28 -3.77 4.66 -9.29
N THR A 29 -4.53 4.71 -8.21
CA THR A 29 -4.61 5.88 -7.33
C THR A 29 -3.77 5.69 -6.08
N LYS A 30 -3.19 6.77 -5.56
CA LYS A 30 -2.40 6.79 -4.33
C LYS A 30 -2.72 8.02 -3.50
N TYR A 31 -2.81 7.85 -2.19
CA TYR A 31 -2.82 8.96 -1.24
C TYR A 31 -1.42 9.57 -1.17
N HIS A 32 -1.24 10.80 -1.67
CA HIS A 32 -0.01 11.58 -1.49
C HIS A 32 -0.04 12.42 -0.21
N THR A 33 -1.22 12.66 0.31
CA THR A 33 -1.47 13.32 1.60
C THR A 33 -2.44 12.45 2.39
N LEU A 34 -2.11 12.20 3.64
CA LEU A 34 -2.99 11.40 4.51
C LEU A 34 -4.31 12.14 4.79
N PRO A 35 -5.42 11.40 4.92
CA PRO A 35 -6.70 11.99 5.24
C PRO A 35 -6.68 12.65 6.63
N ASN A 36 -7.46 13.71 6.78
CA ASN A 36 -7.77 14.25 8.09
C ASN A 36 -8.73 13.30 8.81
N THR A 37 -8.21 12.50 9.72
CA THR A 37 -8.98 11.49 10.46
C THR A 37 -9.81 12.06 11.60
N LYS A 38 -9.77 13.38 11.84
CA LYS A 38 -10.42 14.05 12.99
C LYS A 38 -10.12 13.38 14.34
N GLY A 39 -8.87 12.93 14.49
CA GLY A 39 -8.39 12.26 15.72
C GLY A 39 -8.69 10.76 15.82
N LYS A 40 -9.37 10.17 14.83
CA LYS A 40 -9.57 8.72 14.76
C LYS A 40 -8.28 8.01 14.34
N LEU A 41 -8.16 6.74 14.72
CA LEU A 41 -7.07 5.88 14.30
C LEU A 41 -7.04 5.73 12.77
N LEU A 42 -5.87 5.84 12.18
CA LEU A 42 -5.67 5.54 10.77
C LEU A 42 -5.13 4.12 10.60
N ILE A 43 -5.82 3.30 9.84
CA ILE A 43 -5.38 1.97 9.44
C ILE A 43 -5.16 1.98 7.93
N ALA A 44 -4.00 1.52 7.47
CA ALA A 44 -3.65 1.55 6.06
C ALA A 44 -3.23 0.18 5.51
N ASP A 45 -3.82 -0.20 4.39
CA ASP A 45 -3.27 -1.23 3.51
C ASP A 45 -2.24 -0.58 2.58
N GLN A 46 -0.98 -0.94 2.75
CA GLN A 46 0.13 -0.50 1.90
C GLN A 46 0.66 -1.62 0.99
N SER A 47 -0.07 -2.71 0.80
CA SER A 47 0.43 -3.89 0.07
C SER A 47 1.05 -3.57 -1.29
N SER A 48 0.54 -2.59 -2.02
CA SER A 48 1.07 -2.23 -3.35
C SER A 48 2.03 -1.03 -3.35
N CYS A 49 2.26 -0.39 -2.21
CA CYS A 49 3.22 0.71 -2.08
C CYS A 49 4.18 0.57 -0.89
N PHE A 50 4.13 -0.55 -0.15
CA PHE A 50 4.98 -0.78 1.00
C PHE A 50 6.46 -0.67 0.61
N LEU A 51 7.23 0.14 1.36
CA LEU A 51 8.64 0.45 1.11
C LEU A 51 8.92 1.09 -0.27
N SER A 52 7.95 1.76 -0.86
CA SER A 52 8.15 2.52 -2.11
C SER A 52 8.69 3.93 -1.89
N GLU A 53 8.48 4.46 -0.70
CA GLU A 53 8.91 5.80 -0.25
C GLU A 53 8.96 5.85 1.28
N PRO A 54 9.55 6.89 1.89
CA PRO A 54 9.53 7.11 3.34
C PRO A 54 8.10 7.28 3.87
N VAL A 55 7.85 6.70 5.04
CA VAL A 55 6.57 6.77 5.75
C VAL A 55 6.81 7.14 7.21
N ASP A 56 6.08 8.12 7.72
CA ASP A 56 6.03 8.43 9.14
C ASP A 56 5.01 7.51 9.83
N VAL A 57 5.50 6.40 10.36
CA VAL A 57 4.66 5.37 11.00
C VAL A 57 3.89 5.87 12.21
N THR A 58 4.32 6.99 12.83
CA THR A 58 3.66 7.56 14.02
C THR A 58 2.27 8.12 13.72
N LYS A 59 1.96 8.37 12.45
CA LYS A 59 0.65 8.86 12.00
C LYS A 59 -0.41 7.77 11.86
N TYR A 60 -0.03 6.51 12.05
CA TYR A 60 -0.93 5.36 11.88
C TYR A 60 -1.16 4.64 13.20
N GLY A 61 -2.36 4.10 13.37
CA GLY A 61 -2.61 3.08 14.38
C GLY A 61 -2.08 1.72 13.89
N MET A 62 -2.24 1.44 12.58
CA MET A 62 -1.74 0.21 11.98
C MET A 62 -1.43 0.43 10.49
N ILE A 63 -0.31 -0.13 10.05
CA ILE A 63 0.00 -0.37 8.64
C ILE A 63 0.11 -1.88 8.44
N TYR A 64 -0.48 -2.42 7.39
CA TYR A 64 -0.17 -3.78 6.98
C TYR A 64 0.10 -3.86 5.48
N ALA A 65 0.86 -4.88 5.09
CA ALA A 65 1.22 -5.11 3.71
C ALA A 65 1.43 -6.60 3.41
N GLY A 66 0.72 -7.13 2.43
CA GLY A 66 1.09 -8.37 1.79
C GLY A 66 2.37 -8.15 0.98
N VAL A 67 3.42 -8.92 1.26
CA VAL A 67 4.76 -8.66 0.70
C VAL A 67 4.90 -8.99 -0.78
N GLN A 68 3.98 -9.77 -1.36
CA GLN A 68 4.06 -10.32 -2.71
C GLN A 68 4.09 -9.30 -3.85
N LYS A 69 3.78 -8.04 -3.57
CA LYS A 69 3.79 -6.99 -4.60
C LYS A 69 5.14 -6.26 -4.70
N ASN A 70 5.75 -5.92 -3.57
CA ASN A 70 6.94 -5.06 -3.58
C ASN A 70 8.11 -5.53 -2.71
N VAL A 71 7.96 -6.58 -1.89
CA VAL A 71 8.94 -6.91 -0.84
C VAL A 71 9.41 -8.36 -0.84
N GLY A 72 8.58 -9.29 -1.32
CA GLY A 72 8.93 -10.70 -1.26
C GLY A 72 7.91 -11.62 -1.94
N PRO A 73 7.99 -12.94 -1.75
CA PRO A 73 7.02 -13.89 -2.28
C PRO A 73 5.70 -13.87 -1.52
N ALA A 74 4.64 -14.39 -2.13
CA ALA A 74 3.34 -14.57 -1.47
C ALA A 74 3.45 -15.47 -0.22
N GLY A 75 2.55 -15.22 0.74
CA GLY A 75 2.43 -16.02 1.96
C GLY A 75 2.95 -15.32 3.25
N THR A 76 3.44 -14.11 3.13
CA THR A 76 3.87 -13.30 4.30
C THR A 76 3.12 -11.95 4.29
N VAL A 77 2.68 -11.53 5.46
CA VAL A 77 2.14 -10.19 5.72
C VAL A 77 3.02 -9.53 6.78
N ILE A 78 3.38 -8.28 6.58
CA ILE A 78 4.03 -7.46 7.59
C ILE A 78 2.96 -6.52 8.16
N ALA A 79 2.85 -6.49 9.48
CA ALA A 79 1.99 -5.57 10.21
C ALA A 79 2.84 -4.71 11.15
N ILE A 80 2.69 -3.40 11.06
CA ILE A 80 3.28 -2.41 11.98
C ILE A 80 2.11 -1.86 12.77
N ILE A 81 2.08 -2.11 14.06
CA ILE A 81 0.94 -1.81 14.92
C ILE A 81 1.44 -0.96 16.09
N ARG A 82 0.72 0.08 16.43
CA ARG A 82 1.00 0.91 17.61
C ARG A 82 0.80 0.07 18.89
N ASP A 83 1.75 0.12 19.81
CA ASP A 83 1.82 -0.78 20.96
C ASP A 83 0.56 -0.75 21.84
N ASP A 84 -0.06 0.42 22.01
CA ASP A 84 -1.29 0.58 22.81
C ASP A 84 -2.53 -0.11 22.20
N LEU A 85 -2.45 -0.56 20.95
CA LEU A 85 -3.51 -1.35 20.28
C LEU A 85 -3.32 -2.86 20.43
N ILE A 86 -2.19 -3.30 20.97
CA ILE A 86 -1.89 -4.72 21.19
C ILE A 86 -2.34 -5.10 22.61
N THR A 87 -3.61 -5.42 22.77
CA THR A 87 -4.23 -5.68 24.06
C THR A 87 -4.96 -7.01 24.12
N ASP A 88 -5.38 -7.42 25.34
CA ASP A 88 -6.28 -8.55 25.55
C ASP A 88 -7.77 -8.19 25.41
N ASP A 89 -8.06 -6.88 25.27
CA ASP A 89 -9.42 -6.40 25.03
C ASP A 89 -9.82 -6.67 23.59
N VAL A 90 -10.44 -7.82 23.36
CA VAL A 90 -10.90 -8.31 22.07
C VAL A 90 -12.35 -8.74 22.13
N LEU A 91 -13.03 -8.76 21.00
CA LEU A 91 -14.43 -9.19 20.94
C LEU A 91 -14.58 -10.62 21.49
N PRO A 92 -15.66 -10.90 22.25
CA PRO A 92 -15.93 -12.27 22.72
C PRO A 92 -15.95 -13.28 21.57
N GLY A 93 -15.26 -14.40 21.75
CA GLY A 93 -15.16 -15.44 20.74
C GLY A 93 -14.10 -15.22 19.67
N THR A 94 -13.29 -14.15 19.75
CA THR A 94 -12.16 -13.94 18.84
C THR A 94 -11.20 -15.13 18.86
N PRO A 95 -10.98 -15.81 17.73
CA PRO A 95 -10.01 -16.91 17.63
C PRO A 95 -8.60 -16.48 18.02
N THR A 96 -7.85 -17.35 18.64
CA THR A 96 -6.47 -17.06 19.09
C THR A 96 -5.58 -16.47 17.99
N MET A 97 -5.67 -17.00 16.76
CA MET A 97 -4.85 -16.56 15.64
C MET A 97 -5.22 -15.15 15.11
N LEU A 98 -6.39 -14.63 15.47
CA LEU A 98 -6.84 -13.29 15.09
C LEU A 98 -6.52 -12.24 16.16
N LYS A 99 -5.86 -12.63 17.25
CA LYS A 99 -5.41 -11.70 18.29
C LYS A 99 -3.98 -11.25 17.97
N TYR A 100 -3.77 -9.96 17.74
CA TYR A 100 -2.42 -9.43 17.51
C TYR A 100 -1.48 -9.67 18.69
N LYS A 101 -2.01 -9.63 19.92
CA LYS A 101 -1.24 -9.92 21.13
C LYS A 101 -0.66 -11.36 21.13
N THR A 102 -1.37 -12.33 20.59
CA THR A 102 -0.85 -13.70 20.45
C THR A 102 0.42 -13.73 19.62
N GLN A 103 0.49 -12.97 18.54
CA GLN A 103 1.69 -12.89 17.69
C GLN A 103 2.78 -12.05 18.36
N ALA A 104 2.42 -10.92 18.98
CA ALA A 104 3.38 -10.03 19.63
C ALA A 104 4.10 -10.72 20.81
N ASP A 105 3.37 -11.40 21.69
CA ASP A 105 3.92 -12.10 22.85
C ASP A 105 4.80 -13.30 22.48
N ASN A 106 4.77 -13.74 21.22
CA ASN A 106 5.52 -14.88 20.72
C ASN A 106 6.49 -14.51 19.57
N ASP A 107 6.90 -13.23 19.46
CA ASP A 107 7.84 -12.75 18.42
C ASP A 107 7.43 -13.17 17.00
N SER A 108 6.12 -13.18 16.71
CA SER A 108 5.52 -13.68 15.46
C SER A 108 5.78 -15.17 15.17
N LEU A 109 6.13 -15.96 16.19
CA LEU A 109 6.47 -17.38 16.09
C LEU A 109 5.46 -18.28 16.83
N TYR A 110 4.25 -17.81 17.08
CA TYR A 110 3.21 -18.62 17.73
C TYR A 110 2.93 -19.94 16.99
N ASN A 111 3.03 -19.92 15.68
CA ASN A 111 3.03 -21.09 14.81
C ASN A 111 4.25 -21.05 13.88
N THR A 112 4.52 -22.13 13.15
CA THR A 112 5.61 -22.20 12.18
C THR A 112 5.49 -21.06 11.16
N PRO A 113 6.48 -20.16 11.09
CA PRO A 113 6.43 -19.01 10.20
C PRO A 113 6.79 -19.37 8.75
N PRO A 114 6.45 -18.55 7.75
CA PRO A 114 6.85 -18.73 6.36
C PRO A 114 8.34 -18.37 6.17
N CYS A 115 9.25 -19.21 6.66
CA CYS A 115 10.69 -18.95 6.76
C CYS A 115 11.32 -18.43 5.46
N TYR A 116 10.97 -19.04 4.31
CA TYR A 116 11.49 -18.61 3.02
C TYR A 116 11.05 -17.17 2.66
N GLY A 117 9.77 -16.86 2.86
CA GLY A 117 9.24 -15.52 2.61
C GLY A 117 9.93 -14.46 3.47
N ILE A 118 10.11 -14.74 4.76
CA ILE A 118 10.80 -13.85 5.70
C ILE A 118 12.28 -13.66 5.29
N TYR A 119 12.96 -14.73 4.90
CA TYR A 119 14.34 -14.67 4.42
C TYR A 119 14.48 -13.76 3.19
N ILE A 120 13.59 -13.90 2.21
CA ILE A 120 13.60 -13.06 1.00
C ILE A 120 13.30 -11.60 1.34
N CYS A 121 12.31 -11.32 2.19
CA CYS A 121 12.04 -9.97 2.68
C CYS A 121 13.30 -9.35 3.32
N GLY A 122 14.01 -10.11 4.15
CA GLY A 122 15.27 -9.67 4.74
C GLY A 122 16.36 -9.34 3.69
N LYS A 123 16.40 -10.05 2.56
CA LYS A 123 17.31 -9.72 1.43
C LYS A 123 16.90 -8.41 0.75
N VAL A 124 15.59 -8.21 0.55
CA VAL A 124 15.06 -6.96 -0.04
C VAL A 124 15.35 -5.78 0.87
N PHE A 125 15.18 -5.90 2.19
CA PHE A 125 15.50 -4.83 3.14
C PHE A 125 16.98 -4.46 3.07
N LYS A 126 17.89 -5.45 3.07
CA LYS A 126 19.32 -5.20 2.94
C LYS A 126 19.68 -4.53 1.60
N TRP A 127 19.02 -4.94 0.52
CA TRP A 127 19.20 -4.33 -0.78
C TRP A 127 18.72 -2.87 -0.80
N LEU A 128 17.55 -2.57 -0.24
CA LEU A 128 17.04 -1.21 -0.12
C LEU A 128 18.02 -0.31 0.65
N LEU A 129 18.51 -0.77 1.81
CA LEU A 129 19.50 -0.01 2.58
C LEU A 129 20.79 0.22 1.79
N LYS A 130 21.29 -0.80 1.10
CA LYS A 130 22.51 -0.71 0.28
C LYS A 130 22.37 0.25 -0.90
N THR A 131 21.15 0.41 -1.43
CA THR A 131 20.88 1.26 -2.61
C THR A 131 20.40 2.66 -2.27
N GLY A 132 20.58 3.13 -1.03
CA GLY A 132 20.28 4.49 -0.61
C GLY A 132 18.96 4.66 0.18
N GLY A 133 18.34 3.55 0.60
CA GLY A 133 17.15 3.57 1.44
C GLY A 133 15.89 4.04 0.70
N LEU A 134 14.89 4.42 1.48
CA LEU A 134 13.57 4.77 0.93
C LEU A 134 13.55 6.13 0.25
N GLU A 135 14.42 7.07 0.64
CA GLU A 135 14.54 8.36 -0.03
C GLU A 135 14.99 8.20 -1.48
N GLU A 136 16.01 7.39 -1.71
CA GLU A 136 16.49 7.13 -3.08
C GLU A 136 15.47 6.27 -3.85
N ARG A 137 14.81 5.32 -3.17
CA ARG A 137 13.76 4.53 -3.78
C ARG A 137 12.60 5.39 -4.29
N LYS A 138 12.17 6.38 -3.52
CA LYS A 138 11.15 7.35 -3.93
C LYS A 138 11.53 8.05 -5.23
N LYS A 139 12.74 8.62 -5.30
CA LYS A 139 13.22 9.32 -6.52
C LYS A 139 13.21 8.42 -7.75
N ILE A 140 13.68 7.17 -7.59
CA ILE A 140 13.68 6.18 -8.68
C ILE A 140 12.25 5.84 -9.13
N ASN A 141 11.32 5.66 -8.18
CA ASN A 141 9.94 5.33 -8.50
C ASN A 141 9.23 6.51 -9.19
N GLU A 142 9.43 7.73 -8.72
CA GLU A 142 8.91 8.94 -9.35
C GLU A 142 9.45 9.11 -10.78
N ALA A 143 10.75 8.89 -10.98
CA ALA A 143 11.37 8.98 -12.31
C ALA A 143 10.80 7.94 -13.29
N LYS A 144 10.61 6.69 -12.83
CA LYS A 144 9.99 5.63 -13.65
C LYS A 144 8.54 5.95 -13.99
N ALA A 145 7.75 6.36 -13.00
CA ALA A 145 6.35 6.72 -13.20
C ALA A 145 6.21 7.90 -14.17
N LYS A 146 7.10 8.90 -14.04
CA LYS A 146 7.14 10.07 -14.92
C LYS A 146 7.32 9.70 -16.40
N ILE A 147 8.17 8.73 -16.72
CA ILE A 147 8.37 8.28 -18.11
C ILE A 147 7.05 7.82 -18.73
N LEU A 148 6.29 7.00 -17.98
CA LEU A 148 5.01 6.48 -18.46
C LEU A 148 3.95 7.58 -18.54
N TYR A 149 3.83 8.42 -17.52
CA TYR A 149 2.84 9.49 -17.51
C TYR A 149 3.10 10.57 -18.56
N ASP A 150 4.36 10.94 -18.79
CA ASP A 150 4.73 11.89 -19.85
C ASP A 150 4.34 11.34 -21.23
N PHE A 151 4.54 10.04 -21.46
CA PHE A 151 4.10 9.39 -22.68
C PHE A 151 2.58 9.37 -22.80
N LEU A 152 1.85 8.98 -21.77
CA LEU A 152 0.39 8.91 -21.77
C LEU A 152 -0.26 10.28 -21.96
N ASP A 153 0.29 11.31 -21.33
CA ASP A 153 -0.22 12.68 -21.43
C ASP A 153 -0.06 13.30 -22.83
N GLN A 154 0.88 12.77 -23.64
CA GLN A 154 1.13 13.20 -25.02
C GLN A 154 0.52 12.24 -26.05
N SER A 155 0.16 11.02 -25.66
CA SER A 155 -0.33 9.99 -26.57
C SER A 155 -1.70 10.35 -27.14
N LYS A 156 -1.88 10.11 -28.44
CA LYS A 156 -3.18 10.21 -29.09
C LYS A 156 -4.00 8.92 -28.97
N MET A 157 -3.31 7.80 -28.77
CA MET A 157 -3.90 6.45 -28.70
C MET A 157 -4.19 6.02 -27.27
N PHE A 158 -3.23 6.17 -26.37
CA PHE A 158 -3.35 5.73 -24.98
C PHE A 158 -3.72 6.89 -24.05
N LYS A 159 -4.57 6.61 -23.08
CA LYS A 159 -5.04 7.60 -22.11
C LYS A 159 -4.91 7.05 -20.70
N GLY A 160 -4.25 7.80 -19.83
CA GLY A 160 -4.25 7.50 -18.39
C GLY A 160 -5.68 7.66 -17.83
N THR A 161 -6.05 6.76 -16.93
CA THR A 161 -7.41 6.72 -16.34
C THR A 161 -7.54 7.53 -15.04
N VAL A 162 -6.42 8.06 -14.53
CA VAL A 162 -6.31 8.68 -13.21
C VAL A 162 -6.02 10.18 -13.35
N GLU A 163 -6.72 10.98 -12.57
CA GLU A 163 -6.43 12.40 -12.43
C GLU A 163 -5.03 12.65 -11.87
N LYS A 164 -4.34 13.67 -12.37
CA LYS A 164 -2.90 13.88 -12.11
C LYS A 164 -2.54 13.88 -10.62
N GLU A 165 -3.37 14.49 -9.81
CA GLU A 165 -3.18 14.65 -8.37
C GLU A 165 -3.30 13.33 -7.58
N SER A 166 -3.97 12.33 -8.18
CA SER A 166 -4.22 11.03 -7.57
C SER A 166 -3.36 9.91 -8.16
N ARG A 167 -2.46 10.20 -9.10
CA ARG A 167 -1.66 9.20 -9.82
C ARG A 167 -0.73 8.41 -8.90
N SER A 168 -0.80 7.10 -8.97
CA SER A 168 0.15 6.23 -8.28
C SER A 168 1.53 6.27 -8.94
N ILE A 169 2.59 6.25 -8.12
CA ILE A 169 3.96 6.04 -8.60
C ILE A 169 4.32 4.54 -8.77
N MET A 170 3.39 3.66 -8.41
CA MET A 170 3.58 2.19 -8.44
C MET A 170 2.78 1.50 -9.54
N ASN A 171 1.59 2.02 -9.86
CA ASN A 171 0.65 1.41 -10.80
C ASN A 171 0.13 2.48 -11.76
N VAL A 172 0.35 2.27 -13.05
CA VAL A 172 0.00 3.23 -14.10
C VAL A 172 -1.01 2.59 -15.07
N PRO A 173 -2.32 2.62 -14.76
CA PRO A 173 -3.34 2.09 -15.65
C PRO A 173 -3.59 3.06 -16.82
N PHE A 174 -3.85 2.47 -17.97
CA PHE A 174 -4.22 3.21 -19.18
C PHE A 174 -5.17 2.38 -20.05
N VAL A 175 -5.84 3.05 -20.97
CA VAL A 175 -6.76 2.48 -21.95
C VAL A 175 -6.57 3.18 -23.28
N THR A 176 -7.06 2.59 -24.37
CA THR A 176 -7.15 3.26 -25.67
C THR A 176 -8.44 4.07 -25.79
N GLY A 177 -9.46 3.71 -24.99
CA GLY A 177 -10.81 4.27 -25.07
C GLY A 177 -11.73 3.52 -26.04
N ASP A 178 -11.21 2.47 -26.68
CA ASP A 178 -11.93 1.52 -27.52
C ASP A 178 -11.70 0.11 -26.98
N LYS A 179 -12.80 -0.61 -26.66
CA LYS A 179 -12.73 -1.91 -26.00
C LYS A 179 -12.11 -3.00 -26.88
N ASP A 180 -12.35 -2.93 -28.20
CA ASP A 180 -11.83 -3.94 -29.13
C ASP A 180 -10.32 -3.72 -29.33
N LEU A 181 -9.91 -2.45 -29.36
CA LEU A 181 -8.49 -2.09 -29.42
C LEU A 181 -7.75 -2.42 -28.12
N ASP A 182 -8.38 -2.20 -26.95
CA ASP A 182 -7.83 -2.64 -25.66
C ASP A 182 -7.62 -4.16 -25.63
N ALA A 183 -8.63 -4.92 -26.07
CA ALA A 183 -8.54 -6.39 -26.15
C ALA A 183 -7.44 -6.87 -27.11
N LYS A 184 -7.33 -6.22 -28.27
CA LYS A 184 -6.27 -6.50 -29.23
C LYS A 184 -4.89 -6.18 -28.67
N PHE A 185 -4.72 -5.04 -28.04
CA PHE A 185 -3.46 -4.66 -27.37
C PHE A 185 -3.04 -5.69 -26.33
N VAL A 186 -3.95 -6.12 -25.45
CA VAL A 186 -3.66 -7.15 -24.44
C VAL A 186 -3.26 -8.50 -25.06
N ALA A 187 -3.86 -8.85 -26.21
CA ALA A 187 -3.56 -10.11 -26.88
C ALA A 187 -2.20 -10.11 -27.61
N GLU A 188 -1.70 -8.94 -28.02
CA GLU A 188 -0.46 -8.78 -28.79
C GLU A 188 0.75 -8.38 -27.95
N ALA A 189 0.55 -7.89 -26.70
CA ALA A 189 1.61 -7.48 -25.76
C ALA A 189 2.12 -8.64 -24.91
#